data_408dfb35737ad673ea509a29be4cf1e0
#
_entry.id   408dfb35737ad673ea509a29be4cf1e0
#
_cell.length_a   1.000
_cell.length_b   1.000
_cell.length_c   1.000
_cell.angle_alpha   90.00
_cell.angle_beta   90.00
_cell.angle_gamma   90.00
#
_symmetry.space_group_name_H-M   'P 1'
#
loop_
_entity.id
_entity.type
_entity.pdbx_description
1 polymer ?
#
loop_
_entity_poly.entity_id
_entity_poly.type
_entity_poly.pdbx_seq_one_letter_code
_entity_poly.pdbx_strand_id
1 'polypeptide(L)' 'MYKKMYEPNSEAGTISIHSFYILKDNGDQIPRDPANTDYQEFLKWEAKGNTIGDAELNDALQAQVKAGTLKVVD' A
#
# COMPACT_ATOMS: atom_id res chain seq x y z
N MET A 1 -5.94 -1.71 -11.96
CA MET A 1 -5.68 -0.49 -11.20
C MET A 1 -4.78 -0.79 -10.02
N TYR A 2 -4.04 0.18 -9.54
CA TYR A 2 -3.05 -0.04 -8.48
C TYR A 2 -3.32 0.90 -7.32
N LYS A 3 -2.99 0.47 -6.10
CA LYS A 3 -3.15 1.27 -4.87
C LYS A 3 -1.89 1.24 -4.04
N LYS A 4 -1.69 2.30 -3.26
CA LYS A 4 -0.68 2.27 -2.20
C LYS A 4 -1.14 1.27 -1.13
N MET A 5 -0.21 0.79 -0.33
CA MET A 5 -0.46 -0.22 0.68
C MET A 5 -0.05 0.31 2.05
N TYR A 6 -0.83 -0.01 3.08
CA TYR A 6 -0.47 0.32 4.46
C TYR A 6 0.45 -0.73 5.06
N GLU A 7 1.36 -0.28 5.90
CA GLU A 7 2.27 -1.12 6.69
C GLU A 7 2.08 -0.82 8.17
N PRO A 8 1.53 -1.78 8.95
CA PRO A 8 1.41 -1.60 10.38
C PRO A 8 2.76 -1.85 11.07
N ASN A 9 3.04 -1.05 12.10
CA ASN A 9 4.20 -1.24 12.98
C ASN A 9 3.68 -1.38 14.41
N SER A 10 3.57 -2.60 14.89
CA SER A 10 3.02 -2.89 16.21
C SER A 10 3.92 -2.41 17.35
N GLU A 11 5.23 -2.34 17.15
CA GLU A 11 6.17 -1.85 18.16
C GLU A 11 6.00 -0.35 18.38
N ALA A 12 5.84 0.41 17.32
CA ALA A 12 5.63 1.85 17.40
C ALA A 12 4.16 2.24 17.63
N GLY A 13 3.22 1.30 17.44
CA GLY A 13 1.80 1.60 17.49
C GLY A 13 1.31 2.49 16.36
N THR A 14 1.94 2.40 15.20
CA THR A 14 1.65 3.24 14.04
C THR A 14 1.31 2.41 12.81
N ILE A 15 0.64 3.05 11.84
CA ILE A 15 0.41 2.49 10.52
C ILE A 15 0.68 3.57 9.48
N SER A 16 1.47 3.24 8.47
CA SER A 16 1.90 4.19 7.45
C SER A 16 1.86 3.55 6.06
N ILE A 17 2.07 4.37 5.03
CA ILE A 17 2.16 3.88 3.65
C ILE A 17 3.45 3.09 3.47
N HIS A 18 3.33 1.88 2.95
CA HIS A 18 4.49 1.05 2.66
C HIS A 18 5.35 1.68 1.56
N SER A 19 6.65 1.79 1.79
CA SER A 19 7.56 2.44 0.84
C SER A 19 7.99 1.54 -0.32
N PHE A 20 7.83 0.22 -0.19
CA PHE A 20 8.35 -0.73 -1.16
C PHE A 20 7.26 -1.47 -1.95
N TYR A 21 6.18 -1.92 -1.30
CA TYR A 21 5.12 -2.66 -1.97
C TYR A 21 3.95 -1.78 -2.39
N ILE A 22 3.35 -2.14 -3.52
CA ILE A 22 2.06 -1.59 -3.98
C ILE A 22 1.08 -2.74 -4.17
N LEU A 23 -0.21 -2.43 -4.19
CA LEU A 23 -1.27 -3.44 -4.35
C LEU A 23 -1.89 -3.37 -5.73
N LYS A 24 -2.13 -4.55 -6.32
CA LYS A 24 -3.02 -4.73 -7.47
C LYS A 24 -4.47 -4.87 -7.02
N ASP A 25 -5.40 -4.70 -7.96
CA ASP A 25 -6.84 -4.85 -7.70
C ASP A 25 -7.22 -6.22 -7.12
N ASN A 26 -6.48 -7.25 -7.48
CA ASN A 26 -6.74 -8.61 -7.00
C ASN A 26 -6.11 -8.90 -5.62
N GLY A 27 -5.45 -7.92 -5.02
CA GLY A 27 -4.79 -8.07 -3.72
C GLY A 27 -3.33 -8.50 -3.78
N ASP A 28 -2.78 -8.71 -4.96
CA ASP A 28 -1.37 -9.07 -5.10
C ASP A 28 -0.47 -7.91 -4.71
N GLN A 29 0.59 -8.22 -3.97
CA GLN A 29 1.62 -7.26 -3.59
C GLN A 29 2.72 -7.23 -4.64
N ILE A 30 3.06 -6.03 -5.11
CA ILE A 30 4.08 -5.84 -6.14
C ILE A 30 5.26 -5.10 -5.50
N PRO A 31 6.47 -5.71 -5.48
CA PRO A 31 7.65 -5.01 -4.98
C PRO A 31 8.09 -3.94 -5.99
N ARG A 32 8.58 -2.82 -5.48
CA ARG A 32 9.14 -1.75 -6.33
C ARG A 32 10.57 -2.11 -6.78
N ASP A 33 10.71 -3.28 -7.36
CA ASP A 33 11.97 -3.79 -7.88
C ASP A 33 11.99 -3.64 -9.40
N PRO A 34 12.95 -2.90 -9.97
CA PRO A 34 13.02 -2.71 -11.44
C PRO A 34 13.11 -4.02 -12.23
N ALA A 35 13.57 -5.09 -11.62
CA ALA A 35 13.62 -6.40 -12.26
C ALA A 35 12.29 -7.16 -12.24
N ASN A 36 11.32 -6.69 -11.46
CA ASN A 36 10.02 -7.34 -11.33
C ASN A 36 9.12 -6.95 -12.51
N THR A 37 8.58 -7.97 -13.21
CA THR A 37 7.74 -7.75 -14.39
C THR A 37 6.47 -6.97 -14.07
N ASP A 38 5.82 -7.28 -12.95
CA ASP A 38 4.60 -6.58 -12.54
C ASP A 38 4.88 -5.11 -12.21
N TYR A 39 6.02 -4.82 -11.62
CA TYR A 39 6.42 -3.44 -11.36
C TYR A 39 6.68 -2.68 -12.67
N GLN A 40 7.30 -3.32 -13.64
CA GLN A 40 7.51 -2.73 -14.97
C GLN A 40 6.18 -2.39 -15.65
N GLU A 41 5.18 -3.26 -15.54
CA GLU A 41 3.84 -3.00 -16.07
C GLU A 41 3.17 -1.83 -15.34
N PHE A 42 3.35 -1.73 -14.03
CA PHE A 42 2.87 -0.61 -13.25
C PHE A 42 3.48 0.71 -13.73
N LEU A 43 4.79 0.74 -13.97
CA LEU A 43 5.46 1.94 -14.48
C LEU A 43 4.93 2.36 -15.85
N LYS A 44 4.64 1.40 -16.73
CA LYS A 44 4.03 1.70 -18.03
C LYS A 44 2.63 2.29 -17.87
N TRP A 45 1.87 1.78 -16.91
CA TRP A 45 0.53 2.28 -16.60
C TRP A 45 0.59 3.74 -16.09
N GLU A 46 1.53 4.05 -15.20
CA GLU A 46 1.74 5.42 -14.74
C GLU A 46 2.18 6.35 -15.87
N ALA A 47 3.06 5.87 -16.76
CA ALA A 47 3.56 6.66 -17.87
C ALA A 47 2.45 7.09 -18.85
N LYS A 48 1.31 6.40 -18.84
CA LYS A 48 0.13 6.77 -19.64
C LYS A 48 -0.69 7.91 -19.03
N GLY A 49 -0.27 8.44 -17.88
CA GLY A 49 -0.97 9.52 -17.19
C GLY A 49 -1.89 9.04 -16.07
N ASN A 50 -1.83 7.78 -15.69
CA ASN A 50 -2.62 7.24 -14.58
C ASN A 50 -1.94 7.55 -13.24
N THR A 51 -2.74 7.66 -12.20
CA THR A 51 -2.26 7.92 -10.84
C THR A 51 -2.61 6.75 -9.93
N ILE A 52 -1.63 6.32 -9.11
CA ILE A 52 -1.85 5.28 -8.13
C ILE A 52 -2.92 5.72 -7.11
N GLY A 53 -3.83 4.80 -6.75
CA GLY A 53 -4.86 5.08 -5.76
C GLY A 53 -4.33 5.12 -4.34
N ASP A 54 -5.11 5.73 -3.45
CA ASP A 54 -4.78 5.81 -2.03
C ASP A 54 -4.87 4.44 -1.36
N ALA A 55 -4.09 4.24 -0.29
CA ALA A 55 -4.16 3.04 0.51
C ALA A 55 -5.49 2.98 1.28
N GLU A 56 -6.04 1.78 1.41
CA GLU A 56 -7.26 1.53 2.16
C GLU A 56 -6.98 0.63 3.35
N LEU A 57 -7.64 0.91 4.49
CA LEU A 57 -7.57 0.04 5.65
C LEU A 57 -8.56 -1.11 5.49
N ASN A 58 -8.11 -2.35 5.71
CA ASN A 58 -9.01 -3.49 5.80
C ASN A 58 -9.74 -3.45 7.16
N ASP A 59 -10.73 -4.34 7.35
CA ASP A 59 -11.55 -4.35 8.57
C ASP A 59 -10.72 -4.55 9.84
N ALA A 60 -9.72 -5.42 9.80
CA ALA A 60 -8.86 -5.68 10.95
C ALA A 60 -8.03 -4.45 11.33
N LEU A 61 -7.45 -3.76 10.33
CA LEU A 61 -6.65 -2.56 10.57
C LEU A 61 -7.53 -1.39 11.01
N GLN A 62 -8.73 -1.25 10.45
CA GLN A 62 -9.68 -0.24 10.89
C GLN A 62 -10.06 -0.42 12.36
N ALA A 63 -10.29 -1.65 12.79
CA ALA A 63 -10.60 -1.95 14.18
C ALA A 63 -9.46 -1.54 15.11
N GLN A 64 -8.21 -1.78 14.72
CA GLN A 64 -7.03 -1.39 15.51
C GLN A 64 -6.87 0.13 15.59
N VAL A 65 -7.15 0.84 14.51
CA VAL A 65 -7.11 2.31 14.49
C VAL A 65 -8.19 2.88 15.40
N LYS A 66 -9.40 2.35 15.33
CA LYS A 66 -10.52 2.78 16.19
C LYS A 66 -10.24 2.51 17.67
N ALA A 67 -9.61 1.38 17.97
CA ALA A 67 -9.25 1.00 19.34
C ALA A 67 -8.09 1.82 19.91
N GLY A 68 -7.41 2.60 19.07
CA GLY A 68 -6.24 3.37 19.48
C GLY A 68 -4.94 2.56 19.53
N THR A 69 -4.96 1.30 19.08
CA THR A 69 -3.80 0.44 19.04
C THR A 69 -2.81 0.88 17.95
N LEU A 70 -3.33 1.39 16.84
CA LEU A 70 -2.52 1.93 15.74
C LEU A 70 -2.95 3.36 15.45
N LYS A 71 -1.96 4.22 15.21
CA LYS A 71 -2.17 5.61 14.78
C LYS A 71 -1.69 5.76 13.35
N VAL A 72 -2.56 6.30 12.48
CA VAL A 72 -2.20 6.56 11.08
C VAL A 72 -1.21 7.73 11.04
N VAL A 73 -0.06 7.49 10.41
CA VAL A 73 0.98 8.50 10.20
C VAL A 73 1.40 8.48 8.73
N ASP A 74 1.85 9.61 8.25
CA ASP A 74 2.34 9.72 6.87
C ASP A 74 3.80 9.30 6.72
#